data_64192dca556057e7e5ec34cf8e978af1
#
_entry.id   64192dca556057e7e5ec34cf8e978af1
#
_cell.length_a   1.000
_cell.length_b   1.000
_cell.length_c   1.000
_cell.angle_alpha   90.00
_cell.angle_beta   90.00
_cell.angle_gamma   90.00
#
_symmetry.space_group_name_H-M   'P 1'
#
loop_
_entity.id
_entity.type
_entity.pdbx_description
1 polymer ?
#
loop_
_entity_poly.entity_id
_entity_poly.type
_entity_poly.pdbx_seq_one_letter_code
_entity_poly.pdbx_strand_id
1 'polypeptide(L)'
;ALDLIVAKKDILRVKKDLLLPGGMPNIFALLWKSCQIREMTFRVLDGKLQATGELSLFFFYEEESETKKAVWYETTVPVSVAIECQGVREGMLEQIGCSIGHLEIEAKADEDGEERVILLDLVLDLDIRIYEETNLSMIEDLYGVAKQADVVRGKGQYRRLLVKNTAKTRVSDQFSISPGMPQLQQICGSFGEVFVQEIKKQSDGVLVKGTVNVQILYESAEEEVPCGCLKGELVFEELLETAEPVKNTCSCRIEASLEQLSVQAQNEQEAEVRAVVCVKGLICADCEEEIVTDALLRAPDPEKQANQPGIVVYLAGEGETLWD
;
A
#
# COMPACT_ATOMS: atom_id res chain seq x y z
N ALA A 1 0.06 21.27 -7.32
CA ALA A 1 1.06 20.78 -6.36
C ALA A 1 0.46 19.66 -5.53
N LEU A 2 1.31 18.87 -4.93
CA LEU A 2 0.95 17.82 -3.97
C LEU A 2 1.62 18.14 -2.63
N ASP A 3 0.83 18.55 -1.68
CA ASP A 3 1.29 18.98 -0.36
C ASP A 3 1.09 17.88 0.67
N LEU A 4 2.12 17.58 1.47
CA LEU A 4 2.03 16.62 2.55
C LEU A 4 1.39 17.28 3.77
N ILE A 5 0.15 16.89 4.09
CA ILE A 5 -0.61 17.45 5.22
C ILE A 5 -0.35 16.68 6.50
N VAL A 6 -0.32 15.34 6.42
CA VAL A 6 -0.04 14.48 7.58
C VAL A 6 1.04 13.48 7.24
N ALA A 7 2.03 13.37 8.12
CA ALA A 7 3.02 12.28 8.13
C ALA A 7 3.21 11.84 9.57
N LYS A 8 2.65 10.68 9.93
CA LYS A 8 2.81 10.14 11.28
C LYS A 8 2.86 8.60 11.24
N LYS A 9 3.53 8.04 12.25
CA LYS A 9 3.39 6.64 12.60
C LYS A 9 2.37 6.53 13.72
N ASP A 10 1.51 5.54 13.64
CA ASP A 10 0.48 5.27 14.63
C ASP A 10 0.35 3.76 14.84
N ILE A 11 -0.33 3.35 15.87
CA ILE A 11 -0.61 1.95 16.16
C ILE A 11 -2.11 1.74 16.34
N LEU A 12 -2.58 0.58 15.87
CA LEU A 12 -3.93 0.12 16.12
C LEU A 12 -3.86 -1.18 16.92
N ARG A 13 -4.41 -1.17 18.13
CA ARG A 13 -4.44 -2.35 18.99
C ARG A 13 -5.79 -3.03 18.94
N VAL A 14 -5.77 -4.33 18.66
CA VAL A 14 -6.95 -5.19 18.64
C VAL A 14 -6.81 -6.23 19.73
N LYS A 15 -7.71 -6.17 20.72
CA LYS A 15 -7.84 -7.18 21.75
C LYS A 15 -9.19 -7.86 21.64
N LYS A 16 -9.20 -9.18 21.59
CA LYS A 16 -10.42 -9.98 21.48
C LYS A 16 -10.27 -11.30 22.23
N ASP A 17 -11.34 -11.67 22.87
CA ASP A 17 -11.54 -13.00 23.42
C ASP A 17 -12.46 -13.74 22.45
N LEU A 18 -11.98 -14.84 21.90
CA LEU A 18 -12.66 -15.65 20.91
C LEU A 18 -12.98 -17.01 21.52
N LEU A 19 -14.26 -17.32 21.63
CA LEU A 19 -14.70 -18.63 22.09
C LEU A 19 -14.70 -19.61 20.93
N LEU A 20 -14.12 -20.80 21.12
CA LEU A 20 -14.23 -21.88 20.15
C LEU A 20 -15.70 -22.30 19.97
N PRO A 21 -16.13 -22.59 18.73
CA PRO A 21 -17.49 -23.13 18.48
C PRO A 21 -17.76 -24.39 19.30
N GLY A 22 -19.01 -24.58 19.71
CA GLY A 22 -19.40 -25.70 20.57
C GLY A 22 -19.14 -27.12 20.02
N GLY A 23 -18.90 -27.24 18.70
CA GLY A 23 -18.52 -28.51 18.05
C GLY A 23 -17.02 -28.78 18.00
N MET A 24 -16.17 -27.82 18.44
CA MET A 24 -14.73 -27.98 18.47
C MET A 24 -14.27 -28.54 19.84
N PRO A 25 -13.26 -29.42 19.85
CA PRO A 25 -12.71 -29.94 21.11
C PRO A 25 -11.92 -28.87 21.87
N ASN A 26 -11.77 -29.07 23.17
CA ASN A 26 -10.95 -28.23 24.05
C ASN A 26 -9.49 -28.26 23.62
N ILE A 27 -8.76 -27.17 23.89
CA ILE A 27 -7.35 -27.00 23.54
C ILE A 27 -6.49 -27.60 24.64
N PHE A 28 -5.66 -28.58 24.30
CA PHE A 28 -4.57 -29.01 25.17
C PHE A 28 -3.32 -28.14 24.98
N ALA A 29 -2.90 -27.93 23.71
CA ALA A 29 -1.74 -27.11 23.39
C ALA A 29 -1.89 -26.47 22.00
N LEU A 30 -1.58 -25.17 21.90
CA LEU A 30 -1.47 -24.49 20.61
C LEU A 30 -0.15 -24.85 19.94
N LEU A 31 -0.20 -25.53 18.78
CA LEU A 31 0.97 -25.96 18.01
C LEU A 31 1.39 -24.91 17.00
N TRP A 32 0.41 -24.28 16.34
CA TRP A 32 0.63 -23.22 15.37
C TRP A 32 -0.45 -22.16 15.47
N LYS A 33 -0.06 -20.92 15.29
CA LYS A 33 -0.95 -19.77 15.32
C LYS A 33 -0.52 -18.75 14.27
N SER A 34 -1.46 -18.23 13.52
CA SER A 34 -1.20 -17.22 12.49
C SER A 34 -2.32 -16.19 12.45
N CYS A 35 -1.94 -14.97 12.13
CA CYS A 35 -2.84 -13.87 11.85
C CYS A 35 -2.44 -13.22 10.52
N GLN A 36 -3.39 -13.02 9.63
CA GLN A 36 -3.18 -12.32 8.37
C GLN A 36 -4.14 -11.14 8.27
N ILE A 37 -3.62 -10.02 7.78
CA ILE A 37 -4.44 -8.85 7.47
C ILE A 37 -5.13 -9.11 6.13
N ARG A 38 -6.46 -9.06 6.10
CA ARG A 38 -7.24 -9.16 4.88
C ARG A 38 -8.08 -7.92 4.64
N GLU A 39 -8.17 -7.50 3.37
CA GLU A 39 -9.07 -6.43 2.90
C GLU A 39 -9.02 -5.13 3.71
N MET A 40 -7.82 -4.78 4.26
CA MET A 40 -7.67 -3.52 4.98
C MET A 40 -7.80 -2.34 4.04
N THR A 41 -8.78 -1.49 4.30
CA THR A 41 -9.08 -0.28 3.55
C THR A 41 -9.02 0.93 4.46
N PHE A 42 -8.56 2.05 3.90
CA PHE A 42 -8.46 3.32 4.60
C PHE A 42 -9.24 4.37 3.83
N ARG A 43 -10.01 5.18 4.55
CA ARG A 43 -10.77 6.28 3.97
C ARG A 43 -10.53 7.56 4.75
N VAL A 44 -10.13 8.61 4.06
CA VAL A 44 -9.97 9.94 4.63
C VAL A 44 -11.34 10.58 4.80
N LEU A 45 -11.61 11.05 6.01
CA LEU A 45 -12.80 11.83 6.37
C LEU A 45 -12.35 13.11 7.05
N ASP A 46 -13.26 14.08 7.25
CA ASP A 46 -12.91 15.33 7.92
C ASP A 46 -12.37 15.08 9.34
N GLY A 47 -11.12 15.47 9.56
CA GLY A 47 -10.41 15.36 10.83
C GLY A 47 -9.96 13.94 11.22
N LYS A 48 -10.22 12.91 10.41
CA LYS A 48 -9.91 11.52 10.77
C LYS A 48 -9.66 10.62 9.58
N LEU A 49 -8.97 9.51 9.84
CA LEU A 49 -8.77 8.38 8.93
C LEU A 49 -9.59 7.19 9.46
N GLN A 50 -10.53 6.69 8.67
CA GLN A 50 -11.28 5.49 8.98
C GLN A 50 -10.56 4.27 8.42
N ALA A 51 -10.17 3.34 9.29
CA ALA A 51 -9.62 2.04 8.94
C ALA A 51 -10.72 0.98 9.10
N THR A 52 -10.93 0.17 8.05
CA THR A 52 -11.86 -0.98 8.06
C THR A 52 -11.23 -2.16 7.36
N GLY A 53 -11.46 -3.35 7.89
CA GLY A 53 -10.91 -4.57 7.30
C GLY A 53 -11.19 -5.79 8.15
N GLU A 54 -10.51 -6.88 7.83
CA GLU A 54 -10.63 -8.15 8.53
C GLU A 54 -9.24 -8.73 8.84
N LEU A 55 -9.16 -9.41 9.98
CA LEU A 55 -8.03 -10.23 10.38
C LEU A 55 -8.44 -11.69 10.26
N SER A 56 -7.74 -12.48 9.46
CA SER A 56 -7.91 -13.92 9.40
C SER A 56 -6.98 -14.56 10.42
N LEU A 57 -7.55 -15.32 11.33
CA LEU A 57 -6.85 -16.05 12.39
C LEU A 57 -6.92 -17.54 12.10
N PHE A 58 -5.79 -18.19 12.23
CA PHE A 58 -5.68 -19.62 12.07
C PHE A 58 -4.99 -20.21 13.30
N PHE A 59 -5.57 -21.29 13.84
CA PHE A 59 -5.08 -22.04 14.98
C PHE A 59 -4.97 -23.51 14.63
N PHE A 60 -3.81 -24.10 14.93
CA PHE A 60 -3.59 -25.53 14.87
C PHE A 60 -3.18 -25.97 16.26
N TYR A 61 -3.91 -26.92 16.84
CA TYR A 61 -3.76 -27.30 18.23
C TYR A 61 -4.00 -28.80 18.47
N GLU A 62 -3.43 -29.31 19.54
CA GLU A 62 -3.79 -30.62 20.08
C GLU A 62 -5.06 -30.51 20.91
N GLU A 63 -6.01 -31.42 20.67
CA GLU A 63 -7.22 -31.52 21.47
C GLU A 63 -6.94 -32.12 22.85
N GLU A 64 -7.75 -31.72 23.83
CA GLU A 64 -7.76 -32.31 25.15
C GLU A 64 -8.48 -33.67 25.15
N SER A 65 -7.77 -34.74 24.74
CA SER A 65 -8.26 -36.09 24.67
C SER A 65 -7.14 -37.11 24.94
N GLU A 66 -7.48 -38.37 25.13
CA GLU A 66 -6.48 -39.43 25.26
C GLU A 66 -5.63 -39.61 24.01
N THR A 67 -6.21 -39.33 22.83
CA THR A 67 -5.55 -39.49 21.52
C THR A 67 -4.77 -38.28 21.10
N LYS A 68 -5.00 -37.08 21.72
CA LYS A 68 -4.34 -35.82 21.42
C LYS A 68 -4.28 -35.53 19.91
N LYS A 69 -5.40 -35.67 19.22
CA LYS A 69 -5.45 -35.40 17.80
C LYS A 69 -5.18 -33.91 17.50
N ALA A 70 -4.50 -33.68 16.41
CA ALA A 70 -4.32 -32.32 15.89
C ALA A 70 -5.59 -31.84 15.19
N VAL A 71 -6.03 -30.66 15.54
CA VAL A 71 -7.24 -30.01 15.01
C VAL A 71 -6.89 -28.60 14.61
N TRP A 72 -7.57 -28.07 13.59
CA TRP A 72 -7.39 -26.67 13.17
C TRP A 72 -8.73 -25.93 13.14
N TYR A 73 -8.64 -24.63 13.34
CA TYR A 73 -9.76 -23.72 13.32
C TYR A 73 -9.34 -22.39 12.68
N GLU A 74 -10.15 -21.90 11.75
CA GLU A 74 -9.97 -20.61 11.13
C GLU A 74 -11.18 -19.71 11.44
N THR A 75 -10.93 -18.45 11.75
CA THR A 75 -11.96 -17.46 12.02
C THR A 75 -11.50 -16.07 11.56
N THR A 76 -12.45 -15.16 11.41
CA THR A 76 -12.16 -13.75 11.06
C THR A 76 -12.57 -12.81 12.18
N VAL A 77 -11.79 -11.77 12.38
CA VAL A 77 -12.06 -10.68 13.31
C VAL A 77 -12.19 -9.38 12.54
N PRO A 78 -13.38 -8.76 12.50
CA PRO A 78 -13.56 -7.48 11.85
C PRO A 78 -12.86 -6.36 12.64
N VAL A 79 -12.23 -5.45 11.92
CA VAL A 79 -11.58 -4.25 12.43
C VAL A 79 -12.28 -3.02 11.87
N SER A 80 -12.68 -2.09 12.73
CA SER A 80 -13.23 -0.81 12.33
C SER A 80 -12.86 0.25 13.37
N VAL A 81 -11.92 1.13 12.99
CA VAL A 81 -11.35 2.14 13.90
C VAL A 81 -11.20 3.47 13.18
N ALA A 82 -11.51 4.56 13.90
CA ALA A 82 -11.24 5.92 13.46
C ALA A 82 -9.95 6.44 14.14
N ILE A 83 -9.03 6.94 13.34
CA ILE A 83 -7.74 7.50 13.77
C ILE A 83 -7.82 9.01 13.58
N GLU A 84 -7.60 9.78 14.64
CA GLU A 84 -7.60 11.23 14.55
C GLU A 84 -6.44 11.75 13.72
N CYS A 85 -6.76 12.60 12.74
CA CYS A 85 -5.80 13.22 11.84
C CYS A 85 -6.17 14.69 11.66
N GLN A 86 -5.55 15.59 12.42
CA GLN A 86 -5.83 17.01 12.33
C GLN A 86 -5.44 17.58 10.94
N GLY A 87 -6.27 18.46 10.42
CA GLY A 87 -6.04 19.16 9.15
C GLY A 87 -6.43 18.35 7.90
N VAL A 88 -6.87 17.10 8.03
CA VAL A 88 -7.32 16.32 6.88
C VAL A 88 -8.78 16.59 6.55
N ARG A 89 -9.10 16.50 5.26
CA ARG A 89 -10.44 16.67 4.70
C ARG A 89 -10.77 15.53 3.74
N GLU A 90 -12.05 15.24 3.60
CA GLU A 90 -12.50 14.25 2.62
C GLU A 90 -12.02 14.62 1.20
N GLY A 91 -11.58 13.62 0.43
CA GLY A 91 -11.00 13.80 -0.91
C GLY A 91 -9.50 13.98 -0.95
N MET A 92 -8.81 14.15 0.19
CA MET A 92 -7.35 14.09 0.24
C MET A 92 -6.84 12.70 -0.10
N LEU A 93 -5.62 12.62 -0.63
CA LEU A 93 -5.00 11.37 -1.05
C LEU A 93 -4.28 10.72 0.13
N GLU A 94 -4.68 9.51 0.45
CA GLU A 94 -4.01 8.69 1.48
C GLU A 94 -2.98 7.76 0.86
N GLN A 95 -1.90 7.53 1.62
CA GLN A 95 -0.99 6.40 1.46
C GLN A 95 -0.66 5.86 2.84
N ILE A 96 -1.07 4.64 3.09
CA ILE A 96 -1.04 4.02 4.42
C ILE A 96 -0.37 2.67 4.31
N GLY A 97 0.82 2.56 4.92
CA GLY A 97 1.44 1.26 5.20
C GLY A 97 0.80 0.66 6.45
N CYS A 98 0.44 -0.62 6.38
CA CYS A 98 -0.12 -1.37 7.50
C CYS A 98 0.57 -2.72 7.62
N SER A 99 1.14 -3.02 8.77
CA SER A 99 1.82 -4.29 9.05
C SER A 99 1.56 -4.76 10.48
N ILE A 100 1.75 -6.04 10.73
CA ILE A 100 1.67 -6.62 12.07
C ILE A 100 2.96 -6.27 12.81
N GLY A 101 2.86 -5.44 13.86
CA GLY A 101 3.98 -5.08 14.73
C GLY A 101 4.16 -6.07 15.89
N HIS A 102 3.05 -6.53 16.48
CA HIS A 102 3.05 -7.51 17.56
C HIS A 102 1.82 -8.41 17.46
N LEU A 103 2.01 -9.70 17.72
CA LEU A 103 0.94 -10.69 17.75
C LEU A 103 1.15 -11.63 18.94
N GLU A 104 0.20 -11.63 19.85
CA GLU A 104 0.12 -12.59 20.94
C GLU A 104 -1.23 -13.32 20.87
N ILE A 105 -1.16 -14.65 20.89
CA ILE A 105 -2.33 -15.52 20.87
C ILE A 105 -2.10 -16.59 21.94
N GLU A 106 -3.04 -16.70 22.87
CA GLU A 106 -2.99 -17.65 23.98
C GLU A 106 -4.31 -18.37 24.14
N ALA A 107 -4.26 -19.62 24.58
CA ALA A 107 -5.44 -20.35 25.03
C ALA A 107 -5.68 -20.07 26.50
N LYS A 108 -6.94 -19.98 26.90
CA LYS A 108 -7.37 -19.74 28.27
C LYS A 108 -8.63 -20.54 28.59
N ALA A 109 -8.78 -20.92 29.84
CA ALA A 109 -10.00 -21.52 30.33
C ALA A 109 -11.18 -20.54 30.26
N ASP A 110 -12.35 -21.07 29.94
CA ASP A 110 -13.63 -20.38 30.02
C ASP A 110 -14.19 -20.37 31.48
N GLU A 111 -15.46 -19.97 31.64
CA GLU A 111 -16.10 -19.93 32.95
C GLU A 111 -16.32 -21.32 33.58
N ASP A 112 -16.36 -22.38 32.78
CA ASP A 112 -16.52 -23.76 33.21
C ASP A 112 -15.17 -24.45 33.48
N GLY A 113 -14.06 -23.74 33.22
CA GLY A 113 -12.69 -24.23 33.43
C GLY A 113 -12.15 -25.02 32.24
N GLU A 114 -12.80 -24.98 31.09
CA GLU A 114 -12.39 -25.65 29.88
C GLU A 114 -11.54 -24.71 28.99
N GLU A 115 -10.41 -25.18 28.47
CA GLU A 115 -9.49 -24.40 27.61
C GLU A 115 -10.12 -24.20 26.23
N ARG A 116 -11.02 -23.20 26.13
CA ARG A 116 -11.82 -22.90 24.93
C ARG A 116 -11.77 -21.45 24.47
N VAL A 117 -11.15 -20.58 25.23
CA VAL A 117 -11.04 -19.15 24.89
C VAL A 117 -9.67 -18.88 24.29
N ILE A 118 -9.67 -18.26 23.13
CA ILE A 118 -8.46 -17.73 22.47
C ILE A 118 -8.37 -16.23 22.76
N LEU A 119 -7.34 -15.83 23.46
CA LEU A 119 -6.98 -14.43 23.68
C LEU A 119 -6.16 -13.94 22.49
N LEU A 120 -6.63 -12.91 21.82
CA LEU A 120 -5.90 -12.18 20.78
C LEU A 120 -5.46 -10.83 21.33
N ASP A 121 -4.16 -10.55 21.31
CA ASP A 121 -3.58 -9.22 21.49
C ASP A 121 -2.71 -8.91 20.27
N LEU A 122 -3.20 -8.04 19.40
CA LEU A 122 -2.56 -7.67 18.14
C LEU A 122 -2.31 -6.17 18.11
N VAL A 123 -1.11 -5.80 17.67
CA VAL A 123 -0.76 -4.41 17.35
C VAL A 123 -0.45 -4.34 15.86
N LEU A 124 -1.18 -3.49 15.16
CA LEU A 124 -0.89 -3.11 13.78
C LEU A 124 -0.11 -1.79 13.79
N ASP A 125 1.03 -1.78 13.11
CA ASP A 125 1.81 -0.58 12.85
C ASP A 125 1.30 0.10 11.60
N LEU A 126 1.06 1.41 11.68
CA LEU A 126 0.56 2.25 10.60
C LEU A 126 1.58 3.34 10.24
N ASP A 127 1.99 3.43 8.99
CA ASP A 127 2.70 4.60 8.41
C ASP A 127 1.68 5.42 7.61
N ILE A 128 1.21 6.52 8.21
CA ILE A 128 0.12 7.34 7.67
C ILE A 128 0.71 8.55 6.97
N ARG A 129 0.38 8.70 5.68
CA ARG A 129 0.67 9.90 4.90
C ARG A 129 -0.57 10.33 4.14
N ILE A 130 -0.92 11.61 4.31
CA ILE A 130 -2.08 12.18 3.65
C ILE A 130 -1.63 13.44 2.94
N TYR A 131 -2.01 13.55 1.67
CA TYR A 131 -1.62 14.62 0.77
C TYR A 131 -2.85 15.38 0.29
N GLU A 132 -2.68 16.67 0.10
CA GLU A 132 -3.65 17.54 -0.58
C GLU A 132 -3.12 17.89 -1.98
N GLU A 133 -3.97 17.73 -2.99
CA GLU A 133 -3.66 18.19 -4.34
C GLU A 133 -4.21 19.60 -4.52
N THR A 134 -3.32 20.55 -4.79
CA THR A 134 -3.64 21.98 -4.93
C THR A 134 -3.22 22.52 -6.30
N ASN A 135 -4.01 23.44 -6.83
CA ASN A 135 -3.62 24.18 -8.02
C ASN A 135 -2.68 25.33 -7.64
N LEU A 136 -1.46 25.33 -8.21
CA LEU A 136 -0.53 26.44 -8.09
C LEU A 136 -0.69 27.39 -9.26
N SER A 137 -0.86 28.68 -8.93
CA SER A 137 -0.76 29.77 -9.92
C SER A 137 0.58 30.47 -9.71
N MET A 138 1.45 30.43 -10.70
CA MET A 138 2.76 31.05 -10.65
C MET A 138 2.83 32.16 -11.70
N ILE A 139 3.50 33.26 -11.35
CA ILE A 139 3.73 34.37 -12.27
C ILE A 139 4.99 34.05 -13.05
N GLU A 140 4.85 33.86 -14.35
CA GLU A 140 5.97 33.58 -15.26
C GLU A 140 6.61 34.86 -15.78
N ASP A 141 5.80 35.92 -15.99
CA ASP A 141 6.29 37.22 -16.48
C ASP A 141 5.43 38.39 -15.99
N LEU A 142 6.02 39.58 -15.96
CA LEU A 142 5.37 40.82 -15.56
C LEU A 142 5.85 41.96 -16.45
N TYR A 143 4.92 42.71 -16.98
CA TYR A 143 5.23 43.92 -17.70
C TYR A 143 4.30 45.07 -17.32
N GLY A 144 4.80 46.29 -17.42
CA GLY A 144 4.03 47.48 -17.10
C GLY A 144 3.95 48.42 -18.29
N VAL A 145 2.77 49.01 -18.55
CA VAL A 145 2.53 49.97 -19.65
C VAL A 145 3.07 51.37 -19.27
N ALA A 146 2.91 51.76 -17.99
CA ALA A 146 3.26 53.10 -17.52
C ALA A 146 4.60 53.15 -16.76
N LYS A 147 5.14 52.03 -16.36
CA LYS A 147 6.42 51.89 -15.65
C LYS A 147 7.17 50.68 -16.17
N GLN A 148 8.48 50.79 -16.25
CA GLN A 148 9.31 49.63 -16.54
C GLN A 148 9.36 48.72 -15.32
N ALA A 149 9.08 47.44 -15.52
CA ALA A 149 9.22 46.41 -14.48
C ALA A 149 10.50 45.62 -14.71
N ASP A 150 11.46 45.73 -13.78
CA ASP A 150 12.61 44.82 -13.76
C ASP A 150 12.23 43.60 -12.90
N VAL A 151 12.08 42.47 -13.54
CA VAL A 151 11.62 41.23 -12.91
C VAL A 151 12.76 40.52 -12.24
N VAL A 152 12.60 40.20 -10.95
CA VAL A 152 13.49 39.33 -10.24
C VAL A 152 12.95 37.91 -10.32
N ARG A 153 13.75 36.99 -10.86
CA ARG A 153 13.38 35.61 -11.03
C ARG A 153 14.04 34.74 -9.93
N GLY A 154 13.32 33.77 -9.44
CA GLY A 154 13.78 32.77 -8.49
C GLY A 154 13.30 31.40 -8.91
N LYS A 155 13.71 30.37 -8.15
CA LYS A 155 13.31 28.99 -8.39
C LYS A 155 12.14 28.63 -7.48
N GLY A 156 11.01 28.29 -8.09
CA GLY A 156 9.86 27.70 -7.42
C GLY A 156 10.02 26.17 -7.40
N GLN A 157 9.94 25.56 -6.22
CA GLN A 157 9.99 24.12 -6.09
C GLN A 157 8.63 23.61 -5.63
N TYR A 158 8.11 22.60 -6.31
CA TYR A 158 6.86 21.96 -5.93
C TYR A 158 6.87 20.49 -6.31
N ARG A 159 6.02 19.72 -5.66
CA ARG A 159 5.82 18.31 -5.97
C ARG A 159 4.55 18.14 -6.77
N ARG A 160 4.60 17.33 -7.83
CA ARG A 160 3.45 16.99 -8.67
C ARG A 160 3.18 15.50 -8.62
N LEU A 161 1.91 15.13 -8.45
CA LEU A 161 1.48 13.74 -8.59
C LEU A 161 1.59 13.32 -10.06
N LEU A 162 2.31 12.24 -10.35
CA LEU A 162 2.33 11.60 -11.66
C LEU A 162 1.25 10.54 -11.75
N VAL A 163 1.20 9.65 -10.75
CA VAL A 163 0.18 8.62 -10.68
C VAL A 163 -0.02 8.12 -9.23
N LYS A 164 -1.27 7.86 -8.88
CA LYS A 164 -1.66 6.99 -7.78
C LYS A 164 -2.41 5.82 -8.39
N ASN A 165 -1.84 4.63 -8.35
CA ASN A 165 -2.39 3.46 -9.01
C ASN A 165 -2.35 2.24 -8.09
N THR A 166 -3.26 1.31 -8.36
CA THR A 166 -3.32 0.00 -7.71
C THR A 166 -3.40 -1.04 -8.81
N ALA A 167 -2.38 -1.89 -8.90
CA ALA A 167 -2.32 -3.00 -9.84
C ALA A 167 -2.42 -4.33 -9.09
N LYS A 168 -2.91 -5.36 -9.78
CA LYS A 168 -3.06 -6.71 -9.24
C LYS A 168 -2.41 -7.69 -10.19
N THR A 169 -1.42 -8.40 -9.69
CA THR A 169 -0.74 -9.44 -10.44
C THR A 169 -1.08 -10.82 -9.88
N ARG A 170 -1.25 -11.79 -10.79
CA ARG A 170 -1.53 -13.19 -10.45
C ARG A 170 -0.31 -14.02 -10.73
N VAL A 171 0.07 -14.79 -9.75
CA VAL A 171 1.21 -15.70 -9.85
C VAL A 171 0.80 -17.10 -9.39
N SER A 172 1.38 -18.12 -10.01
CA SER A 172 1.14 -19.51 -9.64
C SER A 172 2.38 -20.35 -9.88
N ASP A 173 2.55 -21.36 -9.03
CA ASP A 173 3.61 -22.36 -9.18
C ASP A 173 3.18 -23.67 -8.53
N GLN A 174 3.94 -24.75 -8.78
CA GLN A 174 3.77 -26.05 -8.16
C GLN A 174 4.86 -26.25 -7.11
N PHE A 175 4.46 -26.54 -5.88
CA PHE A 175 5.35 -26.86 -4.80
C PHE A 175 5.36 -28.35 -4.54
N SER A 176 6.56 -28.93 -4.51
CA SER A 176 6.76 -30.37 -4.29
C SER A 176 7.30 -30.62 -2.89
N ILE A 177 6.79 -31.67 -2.25
CA ILE A 177 7.28 -32.12 -0.95
C ILE A 177 8.69 -32.67 -1.11
N SER A 178 9.60 -32.24 -0.23
CA SER A 178 10.98 -32.71 -0.26
C SER A 178 11.07 -34.20 0.08
N PRO A 179 12.02 -34.95 -0.52
CA PRO A 179 12.24 -36.35 -0.21
C PRO A 179 12.44 -36.59 1.30
N GLY A 180 11.72 -37.53 1.87
CA GLY A 180 11.77 -37.88 3.29
C GLY A 180 10.81 -37.07 4.19
N MET A 181 10.05 -36.18 3.62
CA MET A 181 8.93 -35.54 4.31
C MET A 181 7.65 -36.38 4.13
N PRO A 182 6.71 -36.34 5.11
CA PRO A 182 5.47 -37.11 5.06
C PRO A 182 4.58 -36.68 3.88
N GLN A 183 3.82 -37.64 3.34
CA GLN A 183 2.93 -37.41 2.21
C GLN A 183 1.74 -36.53 2.60
N LEU A 184 1.30 -35.66 1.68
CA LEU A 184 0.19 -34.75 1.85
C LEU A 184 -1.14 -35.50 1.74
N GLN A 185 -1.92 -35.53 2.80
CA GLN A 185 -3.28 -36.05 2.82
C GLN A 185 -4.31 -34.93 2.67
N GLN A 186 -4.22 -33.91 3.51
CA GLN A 186 -5.15 -32.76 3.50
C GLN A 186 -4.43 -31.47 3.85
N ILE A 187 -4.74 -30.38 3.13
CA ILE A 187 -4.25 -29.05 3.46
C ILE A 187 -5.07 -28.51 4.62
N CYS A 188 -4.38 -28.18 5.73
CA CYS A 188 -4.99 -27.59 6.91
C CYS A 188 -5.04 -26.06 6.82
N GLY A 189 -3.96 -25.43 6.33
CA GLY A 189 -3.89 -23.98 6.19
C GLY A 189 -2.77 -23.55 5.26
N SER A 190 -2.89 -22.33 4.74
CA SER A 190 -1.90 -21.71 3.88
C SER A 190 -1.68 -20.26 4.26
N PHE A 191 -0.41 -19.86 4.30
CA PHE A 191 0.03 -18.55 4.76
C PHE A 191 0.99 -17.97 3.73
N GLY A 192 0.83 -16.68 3.44
CA GLY A 192 1.69 -15.99 2.47
C GLY A 192 2.09 -14.62 2.99
N GLU A 193 3.34 -14.26 2.73
CA GLU A 193 3.90 -12.94 3.04
C GLU A 193 4.59 -12.37 1.81
N VAL A 194 4.29 -11.10 1.48
CA VAL A 194 4.80 -10.43 0.29
C VAL A 194 6.00 -9.58 0.66
N PHE A 195 7.09 -9.76 -0.10
CA PHE A 195 8.31 -8.97 0.02
C PHE A 195 8.63 -8.27 -1.29
N VAL A 196 8.74 -6.95 -1.26
CA VAL A 196 9.26 -6.16 -2.39
C VAL A 196 10.79 -6.21 -2.35
N GLN A 197 11.39 -6.72 -3.41
CA GLN A 197 12.85 -6.88 -3.52
C GLN A 197 13.49 -5.75 -4.33
N GLU A 198 12.83 -5.30 -5.41
CA GLU A 198 13.36 -4.27 -6.29
C GLU A 198 12.27 -3.32 -6.74
N ILE A 199 12.59 -2.03 -6.75
CA ILE A 199 11.77 -0.96 -7.33
C ILE A 199 12.63 -0.25 -8.37
N LYS A 200 12.30 -0.39 -9.65
CA LYS A 200 13.07 0.15 -10.76
C LYS A 200 12.26 1.17 -11.56
N LYS A 201 12.77 2.39 -11.65
CA LYS A 201 12.18 3.44 -12.46
C LYS A 201 12.51 3.21 -13.93
N GLN A 202 11.51 3.28 -14.79
CA GLN A 202 11.61 3.13 -16.24
C GLN A 202 10.93 4.31 -16.95
N SER A 203 11.11 4.40 -18.26
CA SER A 203 10.50 5.46 -19.06
C SER A 203 8.97 5.41 -19.12
N ASP A 204 8.40 4.23 -18.95
CA ASP A 204 6.97 3.93 -19.04
C ASP A 204 6.29 3.69 -17.69
N GLY A 205 7.08 3.73 -16.59
CA GLY A 205 6.51 3.55 -15.26
C GLY A 205 7.53 3.13 -14.19
N VAL A 206 7.02 2.47 -13.18
CA VAL A 206 7.82 1.89 -12.08
C VAL A 206 7.60 0.39 -12.04
N LEU A 207 8.66 -0.36 -12.35
CA LEU A 207 8.68 -1.80 -12.25
C LEU A 207 8.94 -2.23 -10.81
N VAL A 208 8.05 -3.05 -10.27
CA VAL A 208 8.12 -3.61 -8.92
C VAL A 208 8.32 -5.11 -9.03
N LYS A 209 9.38 -5.63 -8.42
CA LYS A 209 9.65 -7.06 -8.34
C LYS A 209 9.68 -7.51 -6.89
N GLY A 210 9.20 -8.70 -6.65
CA GLY A 210 9.21 -9.25 -5.31
C GLY A 210 8.87 -10.74 -5.28
N THR A 211 8.72 -11.24 -4.08
CA THR A 211 8.34 -12.62 -3.81
C THR A 211 7.18 -12.71 -2.84
N VAL A 212 6.41 -13.77 -2.98
CA VAL A 212 5.44 -14.21 -1.99
C VAL A 212 6.01 -15.48 -1.35
N ASN A 213 6.42 -15.37 -0.09
CA ASN A 213 6.85 -16.53 0.68
C ASN A 213 5.60 -17.28 1.18
N VAL A 214 5.45 -18.52 0.78
CA VAL A 214 4.27 -19.33 1.11
C VAL A 214 4.66 -20.48 2.01
N GLN A 215 3.82 -20.69 3.05
CA GLN A 215 3.89 -21.83 3.93
C GLN A 215 2.53 -22.55 3.91
N ILE A 216 2.57 -23.86 3.74
CA ILE A 216 1.40 -24.73 3.66
C ILE A 216 1.49 -25.76 4.76
N LEU A 217 0.57 -25.70 5.71
CA LEU A 217 0.44 -26.73 6.74
C LEU A 217 -0.53 -27.79 6.22
N TYR A 218 -0.13 -29.05 6.32
CA TYR A 218 -0.92 -30.17 5.85
C TYR A 218 -0.90 -31.35 6.84
N GLU A 219 -1.99 -32.11 6.86
CA GLU A 219 -2.10 -33.40 7.53
C GLU A 219 -1.46 -34.47 6.67
N SER A 220 -0.76 -35.40 7.34
CA SER A 220 -0.07 -36.52 6.73
C SER A 220 -0.84 -37.81 6.93
N ALA A 221 -0.68 -38.75 6.01
CA ALA A 221 -1.18 -40.12 6.14
C ALA A 221 -0.36 -40.99 7.09
N GLU A 222 0.81 -40.49 7.55
CA GLU A 222 1.74 -41.23 8.40
C GLU A 222 1.42 -41.02 9.91
N GLU A 223 1.09 -42.08 10.64
CA GLU A 223 0.73 -41.96 12.07
C GLU A 223 1.87 -41.41 12.95
N GLU A 224 3.13 -41.68 12.57
CA GLU A 224 4.31 -41.24 13.35
C GLU A 224 4.60 -39.73 13.15
N VAL A 225 4.17 -39.16 11.99
CA VAL A 225 4.37 -37.73 11.64
C VAL A 225 3.05 -37.16 11.11
N PRO A 226 2.11 -36.83 12.01
CA PRO A 226 0.73 -36.51 11.62
C PRO A 226 0.57 -35.23 10.80
N CYS A 227 1.57 -34.36 10.75
CA CYS A 227 1.51 -33.11 9.99
C CYS A 227 2.86 -32.76 9.37
N GLY A 228 2.80 -31.99 8.28
CA GLY A 228 3.96 -31.48 7.58
C GLY A 228 3.79 -30.00 7.21
N CYS A 229 4.90 -29.36 6.87
CA CYS A 229 4.90 -27.98 6.37
C CYS A 229 5.67 -27.91 5.05
N LEU A 230 4.99 -27.50 3.98
CA LEU A 230 5.58 -27.25 2.67
C LEU A 230 5.83 -25.74 2.54
N LYS A 231 7.03 -25.37 2.10
CA LYS A 231 7.44 -23.97 1.91
C LYS A 231 7.91 -23.74 0.48
N GLY A 232 7.61 -22.55 -0.03
CA GLY A 232 8.07 -22.13 -1.35
C GLY A 232 7.90 -20.63 -1.56
N GLU A 233 8.38 -20.17 -2.71
CA GLU A 233 8.35 -18.76 -3.10
C GLU A 233 7.71 -18.62 -4.47
N LEU A 234 6.79 -17.65 -4.60
CA LEU A 234 6.25 -17.21 -5.88
C LEU A 234 6.88 -15.86 -6.24
N VAL A 235 7.49 -15.77 -7.39
CA VAL A 235 8.07 -14.51 -7.89
C VAL A 235 6.99 -13.72 -8.61
N PHE A 236 6.90 -12.42 -8.35
CA PHE A 236 6.03 -11.51 -9.07
C PHE A 236 6.79 -10.32 -9.64
N GLU A 237 6.26 -9.81 -10.73
CA GLU A 237 6.72 -8.59 -11.38
C GLU A 237 5.49 -7.80 -11.83
N GLU A 238 5.43 -6.50 -11.50
CA GLU A 238 4.32 -5.62 -11.84
C GLU A 238 4.83 -4.25 -12.27
N LEU A 239 4.31 -3.73 -13.39
CA LEU A 239 4.62 -2.41 -13.91
C LEU A 239 3.48 -1.44 -13.57
N LEU A 240 3.79 -0.46 -12.74
CA LEU A 240 2.90 0.68 -12.50
C LEU A 240 3.13 1.73 -13.59
N GLU A 241 2.31 1.70 -14.62
CA GLU A 241 2.42 2.59 -15.77
C GLU A 241 2.17 4.06 -15.39
N THR A 242 2.91 4.96 -16.04
CA THR A 242 2.73 6.41 -15.93
C THR A 242 2.58 7.03 -17.32
N ALA A 243 1.76 8.06 -17.42
CA ALA A 243 1.58 8.82 -18.68
C ALA A 243 2.83 9.62 -19.07
N GLU A 244 3.66 9.96 -18.10
CA GLU A 244 4.90 10.72 -18.30
C GLU A 244 6.11 9.90 -17.83
N PRO A 245 7.30 10.10 -18.43
CA PRO A 245 8.50 9.37 -18.05
C PRO A 245 8.91 9.59 -16.60
N VAL A 246 9.20 8.48 -15.90
CA VAL A 246 9.66 8.52 -14.51
C VAL A 246 11.15 8.79 -14.46
N LYS A 247 11.51 10.02 -14.10
CA LYS A 247 12.92 10.43 -13.93
C LYS A 247 13.49 9.90 -12.61
N ASN A 248 14.81 9.87 -12.49
CA ASN A 248 15.49 9.47 -11.25
C ASN A 248 15.15 10.37 -10.05
N THR A 249 14.81 11.63 -10.30
CA THR A 249 14.37 12.61 -9.29
C THR A 249 12.97 12.37 -8.76
N CYS A 250 12.14 11.56 -9.44
CA CYS A 250 10.80 11.22 -8.96
C CYS A 250 10.89 10.43 -7.67
N SER A 251 9.99 10.69 -6.73
CA SER A 251 9.80 9.87 -5.54
C SER A 251 8.75 8.79 -5.82
N CYS A 252 9.06 7.55 -5.42
CA CYS A 252 8.14 6.43 -5.58
C CYS A 252 7.90 5.79 -4.21
N ARG A 253 6.63 5.65 -3.84
CA ARG A 253 6.22 4.90 -2.66
C ARG A 253 5.40 3.73 -3.12
N ILE A 254 5.89 2.54 -2.80
CA ILE A 254 5.29 1.28 -3.23
C ILE A 254 4.93 0.48 -1.99
N GLU A 255 3.74 -0.06 -2.00
CA GLU A 255 3.24 -1.03 -1.03
C GLU A 255 2.74 -2.24 -1.79
N ALA A 256 3.13 -3.42 -1.34
CA ALA A 256 2.64 -4.68 -1.88
C ALA A 256 2.01 -5.51 -0.77
N SER A 257 0.87 -6.10 -1.05
CA SER A 257 0.13 -6.94 -0.10
C SER A 257 -0.45 -8.16 -0.78
N LEU A 258 -0.60 -9.24 -0.02
CA LEU A 258 -1.29 -10.44 -0.48
C LEU A 258 -2.80 -10.22 -0.39
N GLU A 259 -3.48 -10.24 -1.53
CA GLU A 259 -4.93 -10.12 -1.57
C GLU A 259 -5.60 -11.49 -1.45
N GLN A 260 -5.05 -12.49 -2.16
CA GLN A 260 -5.60 -13.83 -2.17
C GLN A 260 -4.48 -14.86 -2.23
N LEU A 261 -4.63 -15.94 -1.49
CA LEU A 261 -3.81 -17.14 -1.58
C LEU A 261 -4.74 -18.35 -1.68
N SER A 262 -4.51 -19.20 -2.66
CA SER A 262 -5.25 -20.45 -2.86
C SER A 262 -4.26 -21.58 -3.09
N VAL A 263 -4.45 -22.66 -2.38
CA VAL A 263 -3.60 -23.86 -2.46
C VAL A 263 -4.50 -25.07 -2.69
N GLN A 264 -4.12 -25.89 -3.67
CA GLN A 264 -4.83 -27.11 -4.01
C GLN A 264 -3.84 -28.27 -4.11
N ALA A 265 -4.09 -29.36 -3.37
CA ALA A 265 -3.34 -30.59 -3.53
C ALA A 265 -3.60 -31.16 -4.94
N GLN A 266 -2.53 -31.43 -5.69
CA GLN A 266 -2.60 -32.10 -7.00
C GLN A 266 -2.46 -33.60 -6.83
N ASN A 267 -1.62 -34.01 -5.91
CA ASN A 267 -1.38 -35.38 -5.48
C ASN A 267 -0.76 -35.40 -4.08
N GLU A 268 -0.33 -36.57 -3.62
CA GLU A 268 0.27 -36.76 -2.29
C GLU A 268 1.64 -36.08 -2.10
N GLN A 269 2.24 -35.54 -3.17
CA GLN A 269 3.58 -34.97 -3.16
C GLN A 269 3.63 -33.53 -3.70
N GLU A 270 2.55 -33.04 -4.29
CA GLU A 270 2.53 -31.76 -4.99
C GLU A 270 1.28 -30.96 -4.67
N ALA A 271 1.48 -29.66 -4.49
CA ALA A 271 0.40 -28.68 -4.33
C ALA A 271 0.57 -27.55 -5.34
N GLU A 272 -0.52 -27.20 -6.02
CA GLU A 272 -0.59 -25.98 -6.84
C GLU A 272 -0.90 -24.79 -5.93
N VAL A 273 -0.10 -23.75 -6.06
CA VAL A 273 -0.22 -22.49 -5.29
C VAL A 273 -0.53 -21.35 -6.24
N ARG A 274 -1.56 -20.60 -5.95
CA ARG A 274 -1.96 -19.40 -6.70
C ARG A 274 -2.09 -18.23 -5.74
N ALA A 275 -1.48 -17.11 -6.09
CA ALA A 275 -1.57 -15.88 -5.31
C ALA A 275 -1.99 -14.69 -6.18
N VAL A 276 -2.71 -13.76 -5.57
CA VAL A 276 -2.99 -12.44 -6.11
C VAL A 276 -2.29 -11.42 -5.24
N VAL A 277 -1.32 -10.71 -5.82
CA VAL A 277 -0.57 -9.64 -5.17
C VAL A 277 -1.15 -8.30 -5.61
N CYS A 278 -1.50 -7.47 -4.65
CA CYS A 278 -1.94 -6.10 -4.86
C CYS A 278 -0.75 -5.16 -4.65
N VAL A 279 -0.37 -4.42 -5.70
CA VAL A 279 0.70 -3.43 -5.67
C VAL A 279 0.10 -2.03 -5.76
N LYS A 280 0.28 -1.22 -4.72
CA LYS A 280 -0.16 0.17 -4.66
C LYS A 280 1.04 1.09 -4.82
N GLY A 281 0.95 2.08 -5.70
CA GLY A 281 2.01 3.04 -5.95
C GLY A 281 1.53 4.48 -5.92
N LEU A 282 2.30 5.33 -5.25
CA LEU A 282 2.23 6.78 -5.33
C LEU A 282 3.55 7.29 -5.91
N ILE A 283 3.50 7.84 -7.15
CA ILE A 283 4.66 8.32 -7.88
C ILE A 283 4.53 9.81 -8.05
N CYS A 284 5.52 10.57 -7.59
CA CYS A 284 5.53 12.02 -7.62
C CYS A 284 6.81 12.53 -8.29
N ALA A 285 6.69 13.61 -9.03
CA ALA A 285 7.82 14.36 -9.57
C ALA A 285 8.11 15.58 -8.71
N ASP A 286 9.37 15.78 -8.33
CA ASP A 286 9.83 17.04 -7.79
C ASP A 286 10.16 17.95 -8.97
N CYS A 287 9.43 19.07 -9.10
CA CYS A 287 9.52 20.04 -10.18
C CYS A 287 10.20 21.31 -9.67
N GLU A 288 10.99 21.92 -10.54
CA GLU A 288 11.62 23.22 -10.32
C GLU A 288 11.39 24.09 -11.55
N GLU A 289 10.80 25.29 -11.37
CA GLU A 289 10.53 26.24 -12.44
C GLU A 289 10.99 27.64 -12.06
N GLU A 290 11.38 28.43 -13.06
CA GLU A 290 11.66 29.83 -12.85
C GLU A 290 10.34 30.60 -12.72
N ILE A 291 10.21 31.31 -11.61
CA ILE A 291 9.04 32.14 -11.28
C ILE A 291 9.46 33.55 -10.95
N VAL A 292 8.58 34.50 -11.16
CA VAL A 292 8.76 35.87 -10.69
C VAL A 292 8.58 35.90 -9.18
N THR A 293 9.65 36.27 -8.47
CA THR A 293 9.66 36.36 -6.99
C THR A 293 9.51 37.80 -6.50
N ASP A 294 9.96 38.78 -7.30
CA ASP A 294 9.86 40.19 -6.97
C ASP A 294 9.89 41.03 -8.26
N ALA A 295 9.48 42.28 -8.20
CA ALA A 295 9.50 43.22 -9.31
C ALA A 295 9.86 44.63 -8.84
N LEU A 296 10.91 45.20 -9.41
CA LEU A 296 11.32 46.57 -9.18
C LEU A 296 10.70 47.46 -10.26
N LEU A 297 9.80 48.37 -9.86
CA LEU A 297 9.20 49.32 -10.75
C LEU A 297 10.06 50.59 -10.89
N ARG A 298 10.52 50.86 -12.10
CA ARG A 298 11.29 52.07 -12.43
C ARG A 298 10.45 53.04 -13.26
N ALA A 299 10.80 54.32 -13.17
CA ALA A 299 10.25 55.30 -14.12
C ALA A 299 10.67 54.89 -15.54
N PRO A 300 9.80 55.04 -16.53
CA PRO A 300 10.15 54.73 -17.92
C PRO A 300 11.31 55.59 -18.39
N ASP A 301 12.20 55.00 -19.17
CA ASP A 301 13.36 55.67 -19.74
C ASP A 301 12.87 56.79 -20.69
N PRO A 302 13.20 58.07 -20.41
CA PRO A 302 12.74 59.19 -21.22
C PRO A 302 13.18 59.09 -22.68
N GLU A 303 14.34 58.50 -22.97
CA GLU A 303 14.86 58.33 -24.32
C GLU A 303 14.08 57.25 -25.10
N LYS A 304 13.60 56.22 -24.45
CA LYS A 304 12.76 55.21 -25.07
C LYS A 304 11.34 55.69 -25.31
N GLN A 305 10.81 56.58 -24.45
CA GLN A 305 9.50 57.19 -24.65
C GLN A 305 9.49 58.19 -25.82
N ALA A 306 10.59 58.95 -26.03
CA ALA A 306 10.69 59.92 -27.10
C ALA A 306 10.74 59.27 -28.48
N ASN A 307 11.12 58.02 -28.60
CA ASN A 307 11.22 57.28 -29.86
C ASN A 307 10.06 56.33 -30.16
N GLN A 308 9.06 56.26 -29.28
CA GLN A 308 7.86 55.45 -29.58
C GLN A 308 6.87 56.30 -30.37
N PRO A 309 6.50 55.89 -31.60
CA PRO A 309 5.46 56.55 -32.34
C PRO A 309 4.14 56.44 -31.59
N GLY A 310 3.46 57.58 -31.33
CA GLY A 310 2.18 57.61 -30.61
C GLY A 310 1.05 56.91 -31.35
N ILE A 311 1.13 56.82 -32.65
CA ILE A 311 0.20 56.12 -33.54
C ILE A 311 1.00 55.55 -34.70
N VAL A 312 0.89 54.27 -34.96
CA VAL A 312 1.39 53.63 -36.17
C VAL A 312 0.18 53.27 -37.02
N VAL A 313 0.12 53.87 -38.21
CA VAL A 313 -0.90 53.55 -39.22
C VAL A 313 -0.22 52.63 -40.24
N TYR A 314 -0.72 51.43 -40.33
CA TYR A 314 -0.32 50.48 -41.35
C TYR A 314 -1.45 50.27 -42.33
N LEU A 315 -1.14 50.44 -43.62
CA LEU A 315 -2.09 50.16 -44.70
C LEU A 315 -1.83 48.73 -45.20
N ALA A 316 -2.69 47.78 -44.73
CA ALA A 316 -2.60 46.40 -45.16
C ALA A 316 -2.82 46.28 -46.69
N GLY A 317 -1.98 45.53 -47.38
CA GLY A 317 -2.17 45.19 -48.78
C GLY A 317 -3.31 44.18 -48.98
N GLU A 318 -3.75 43.99 -50.19
CA GLU A 318 -4.79 42.99 -50.47
C GLU A 318 -4.30 41.55 -50.20
N GLY A 319 -4.91 40.90 -49.19
CA GLY A 319 -4.56 39.57 -48.79
C GLY A 319 -3.65 39.47 -47.56
N GLU A 320 -3.18 40.57 -46.98
CA GLU A 320 -2.43 40.60 -45.74
C GLU A 320 -3.35 40.42 -44.52
N THR A 321 -2.86 39.71 -43.51
CA THR A 321 -3.55 39.52 -42.23
C THR A 321 -2.85 40.33 -41.13
N LEU A 322 -3.51 40.48 -39.95
CA LEU A 322 -2.92 41.13 -38.77
C LEU A 322 -1.67 40.41 -38.22
N TRP A 323 -1.34 39.26 -38.76
CA TRP A 323 -0.25 38.41 -38.31
C TRP A 323 0.92 38.32 -39.30
N ASP A 324 0.76 38.94 -40.48
CA ASP A 324 1.83 39.11 -41.46
C ASP A 324 2.65 40.37 -41.11
#